data_591c8622f2aaf103872b676b42ccb521
#
_entry.id   591c8622f2aaf103872b676b42ccb521
#
_cell.length_a   1.000
_cell.length_b   1.000
_cell.length_c   1.000
_cell.angle_alpha   90.00
_cell.angle_beta   90.00
_cell.angle_gamma   90.00
#
_symmetry.space_group_name_H-M   'P 1'
#
loop_
_entity.id
_entity.type
_entity.pdbx_description
1 polymer ?
#
loop_
_entity_poly.entity_id
_entity_poly.type
_entity_poly.pdbx_seq_one_letter_code
_entity_poly.pdbx_strand_id
1 'polypeptide(L)'
;MKKLKRILLICILIIGLLLIFINPIQHAVIAHLSKQLNTTDYSAEDLQNNNHATADFEFDDVQSLSIAQVLKAQTQIDHLPVIGSIAIPNVDMNLPIIKGVGNATLAVGAGTMKANQKLGQGNYALAGHYFEEKDILFSPLYQANIGDAIYVTDLTNIYEYKLTTKKIIAATDVYVIDDIPNETILTLITCADNGTKRLSIRADFVEQYPLDHAPAKLSEAF
;
A
#
# COMPACT_ATOMS: atom_id res chain seq x y z
N MET A 1 -34.34 -28.25 -28.55
CA MET A 1 -34.82 -27.54 -27.36
C MET A 1 -34.20 -28.01 -26.02
N LYS A 2 -34.17 -29.33 -25.71
CA LYS A 2 -33.61 -29.84 -24.43
C LYS A 2 -32.11 -29.57 -24.27
N LYS A 3 -31.28 -29.71 -25.34
CA LYS A 3 -29.82 -29.42 -25.31
C LYS A 3 -29.55 -27.93 -25.05
N LEU A 4 -30.30 -27.03 -25.71
CA LEU A 4 -30.13 -25.58 -25.54
C LEU A 4 -30.48 -25.13 -24.09
N LYS A 5 -31.55 -25.68 -23.49
CA LYS A 5 -31.91 -25.40 -22.07
C LYS A 5 -30.80 -25.90 -21.12
N ARG A 6 -30.18 -27.07 -21.37
CA ARG A 6 -29.06 -27.57 -20.56
C ARG A 6 -27.83 -26.65 -20.65
N ILE A 7 -27.46 -26.21 -21.86
CA ILE A 7 -26.37 -25.29 -22.08
C ILE A 7 -26.63 -23.98 -21.32
N LEU A 8 -27.83 -23.41 -21.45
CA LEU A 8 -28.22 -22.19 -20.74
C LEU A 8 -28.09 -22.35 -19.21
N LEU A 9 -28.56 -23.47 -18.65
CA LEU A 9 -28.45 -23.75 -17.21
C LEU A 9 -26.99 -23.87 -16.76
N ILE A 10 -26.12 -24.51 -17.55
CA ILE A 10 -24.70 -24.63 -17.28
C ILE A 10 -24.05 -23.23 -17.33
N CYS A 11 -24.37 -22.41 -18.32
CA CYS A 11 -23.86 -21.03 -18.40
C CYS A 11 -24.29 -20.18 -17.17
N ILE A 12 -25.55 -20.27 -16.76
CA ILE A 12 -26.04 -19.58 -15.56
C ILE A 12 -25.32 -20.07 -14.30
N LEU A 13 -25.10 -21.39 -14.18
CA LEU A 13 -24.34 -21.95 -13.05
C LEU A 13 -22.89 -21.44 -13.02
N ILE A 14 -22.21 -21.42 -14.18
CA ILE A 14 -20.83 -20.91 -14.30
C ILE A 14 -20.79 -19.43 -13.94
N ILE A 15 -21.72 -18.61 -14.45
CA ILE A 15 -21.80 -17.19 -14.11
C ILE A 15 -22.03 -17.00 -12.61
N GLY A 16 -22.95 -17.77 -12.02
CA GLY A 16 -23.20 -17.72 -10.57
C GLY A 16 -21.96 -18.07 -9.75
N LEU A 17 -21.21 -19.12 -10.13
CA LEU A 17 -19.94 -19.48 -9.53
C LEU A 17 -18.90 -18.37 -9.69
N LEU A 18 -18.75 -17.80 -10.87
CA LEU A 18 -17.82 -16.69 -11.10
C LEU A 18 -18.14 -15.48 -10.22
N LEU A 19 -19.41 -15.14 -10.06
CA LEU A 19 -19.82 -14.03 -9.18
C LEU A 19 -19.48 -14.26 -7.71
N ILE A 20 -19.55 -15.50 -7.23
CA ILE A 20 -19.16 -15.85 -5.85
C ILE A 20 -17.64 -15.75 -5.66
N PHE A 21 -16.87 -16.17 -6.66
CA PHE A 21 -15.41 -16.23 -6.57
C PHE A 21 -14.70 -14.97 -7.05
N ILE A 22 -15.42 -13.93 -7.50
CA ILE A 22 -14.82 -12.73 -8.08
C ILE A 22 -13.95 -11.97 -7.08
N ASN A 23 -14.42 -11.78 -5.84
CA ASN A 23 -13.67 -11.09 -4.79
C ASN A 23 -12.42 -11.88 -4.34
N PRO A 24 -12.50 -13.19 -4.00
CA PRO A 24 -11.30 -13.97 -3.68
C PRO A 24 -10.25 -13.96 -4.79
N ILE A 25 -10.67 -14.04 -6.06
CA ILE A 25 -9.76 -13.99 -7.22
C ILE A 25 -9.10 -12.61 -7.29
N GLN A 26 -9.88 -11.53 -7.17
CA GLN A 26 -9.34 -10.16 -7.17
C GLN A 26 -8.28 -9.98 -6.09
N HIS A 27 -8.56 -10.42 -4.85
CA HIS A 27 -7.61 -10.31 -3.74
C HIS A 27 -6.34 -11.13 -3.97
N ALA A 28 -6.45 -12.35 -4.52
CA ALA A 28 -5.30 -13.17 -4.85
C ALA A 28 -4.43 -12.51 -5.94
N VAL A 29 -5.06 -11.89 -6.94
CA VAL A 29 -4.33 -11.14 -7.98
C VAL A 29 -3.62 -9.93 -7.38
N ILE A 30 -4.29 -9.13 -6.55
CA ILE A 30 -3.66 -7.98 -5.87
C ILE A 30 -2.45 -8.42 -5.06
N ALA A 31 -2.60 -9.45 -4.22
CA ALA A 31 -1.51 -9.97 -3.40
C ALA A 31 -0.34 -10.50 -4.26
N HIS A 32 -0.64 -11.13 -5.39
CA HIS A 32 0.37 -11.58 -6.33
C HIS A 32 1.12 -10.42 -7.00
N LEU A 33 0.39 -9.42 -7.50
CA LEU A 33 0.98 -8.23 -8.12
C LEU A 33 1.82 -7.42 -7.13
N SER A 34 1.34 -7.27 -5.89
CA SER A 34 2.11 -6.61 -4.82
C SER A 34 3.43 -7.33 -4.54
N LYS A 35 3.41 -8.67 -4.52
CA LYS A 35 4.63 -9.48 -4.34
C LYS A 35 5.61 -9.38 -5.52
N GLN A 36 5.14 -9.20 -6.74
CA GLN A 36 6.00 -8.99 -7.91
C GLN A 36 6.78 -7.67 -7.84
N LEU A 37 6.28 -6.69 -7.07
CA LEU A 37 6.95 -5.41 -6.84
C LEU A 37 7.78 -5.41 -5.55
N ASN A 38 8.04 -6.58 -4.96
CA ASN A 38 8.89 -6.67 -3.78
C ASN A 38 10.28 -6.15 -4.08
N THR A 39 10.87 -5.47 -3.12
CA THR A 39 12.19 -4.83 -3.25
C THR A 39 13.34 -5.80 -3.44
N THR A 40 13.16 -7.11 -3.23
CA THR A 40 14.18 -8.14 -3.51
C THR A 40 14.67 -8.17 -4.97
N ASP A 41 13.88 -7.68 -5.92
CA ASP A 41 14.21 -7.65 -7.35
C ASP A 41 14.82 -6.30 -7.79
N TYR A 42 15.02 -5.36 -6.87
CA TYR A 42 15.55 -4.01 -7.12
C TYR A 42 16.89 -3.80 -6.42
N SER A 43 17.72 -2.95 -6.99
CA SER A 43 18.87 -2.37 -6.29
C SER A 43 18.51 -1.02 -5.64
N ALA A 44 19.32 -0.55 -4.69
CA ALA A 44 19.17 0.79 -4.12
C ALA A 44 19.27 1.89 -5.19
N GLU A 45 20.08 1.69 -6.23
CA GLU A 45 20.21 2.60 -7.36
C GLU A 45 18.92 2.65 -8.20
N ASP A 46 18.26 1.52 -8.42
CA ASP A 46 16.96 1.47 -9.12
C ASP A 46 15.89 2.26 -8.37
N LEU A 47 15.79 2.07 -7.03
CA LEU A 47 14.84 2.81 -6.20
C LEU A 47 15.13 4.32 -6.21
N GLN A 48 16.40 4.71 -6.16
CA GLN A 48 16.79 6.11 -6.25
C GLN A 48 16.44 6.72 -7.61
N ASN A 49 16.70 6.01 -8.72
CA ASN A 49 16.33 6.43 -10.06
C ASN A 49 14.81 6.57 -10.22
N ASN A 50 14.05 5.59 -9.72
CA ASN A 50 12.58 5.61 -9.71
C ASN A 50 12.03 6.80 -8.93
N ASN A 51 12.73 7.26 -7.89
CA ASN A 51 12.31 8.42 -7.11
C ASN A 51 12.39 9.74 -7.88
N HIS A 52 13.04 9.77 -9.05
CA HIS A 52 13.04 10.90 -9.99
C HIS A 52 11.92 10.80 -11.04
N ALA A 53 11.20 9.68 -11.12
CA ALA A 53 10.12 9.50 -12.09
C ALA A 53 8.96 10.49 -11.84
N THR A 54 8.27 10.84 -12.93
CA THR A 54 7.02 11.61 -12.85
C THR A 54 5.93 10.70 -12.27
N ALA A 55 5.13 11.22 -11.34
CA ALA A 55 4.04 10.49 -10.73
C ALA A 55 2.83 11.40 -10.51
N ASP A 56 1.66 10.78 -10.36
CA ASP A 56 0.39 11.45 -10.09
C ASP A 56 0.19 11.60 -8.58
N PHE A 57 -0.19 12.80 -8.14
CA PHE A 57 -0.47 13.15 -6.75
C PHE A 57 -1.90 13.72 -6.58
N GLU A 58 -2.76 13.57 -7.60
CA GLU A 58 -4.15 14.03 -7.57
C GLU A 58 -5.04 13.02 -6.83
N PHE A 59 -5.51 13.41 -5.64
CA PHE A 59 -6.34 12.55 -4.79
C PHE A 59 -7.78 12.43 -5.27
N ASP A 60 -8.29 13.42 -6.01
CA ASP A 60 -9.66 13.45 -6.49
C ASP A 60 -9.97 12.36 -7.52
N ASP A 61 -8.92 11.85 -8.19
CA ASP A 61 -9.02 10.77 -9.18
C ASP A 61 -8.93 9.36 -8.58
N VAL A 62 -8.67 9.25 -7.26
CA VAL A 62 -8.56 7.94 -6.58
C VAL A 62 -9.94 7.31 -6.42
N GLN A 63 -10.16 6.24 -7.16
CA GLN A 63 -11.42 5.48 -7.15
C GLN A 63 -11.32 4.25 -6.23
N SER A 64 -12.48 3.77 -5.78
CA SER A 64 -12.55 2.46 -5.10
C SER A 64 -12.06 1.35 -6.04
N LEU A 65 -11.22 0.46 -5.52
CA LEU A 65 -10.56 -0.57 -6.31
C LEU A 65 -11.57 -1.56 -6.92
N SER A 66 -11.66 -1.57 -8.23
CA SER A 66 -12.48 -2.46 -9.04
C SER A 66 -11.61 -3.49 -9.78
N ILE A 67 -12.23 -4.57 -10.29
CA ILE A 67 -11.53 -5.57 -11.12
C ILE A 67 -10.86 -4.91 -12.33
N ALA A 68 -11.55 -3.95 -12.97
CA ALA A 68 -11.00 -3.23 -14.11
C ALA A 68 -9.70 -2.48 -13.75
N GLN A 69 -9.63 -1.89 -12.56
CA GLN A 69 -8.42 -1.22 -12.06
C GLN A 69 -7.30 -2.20 -11.73
N VAL A 70 -7.61 -3.38 -11.18
CA VAL A 70 -6.62 -4.44 -10.93
C VAL A 70 -6.04 -4.95 -12.25
N LEU A 71 -6.88 -5.19 -13.26
CA LEU A 71 -6.42 -5.59 -14.59
C LEU A 71 -5.58 -4.49 -15.27
N LYS A 72 -5.96 -3.23 -15.09
CA LYS A 72 -5.17 -2.09 -15.58
C LYS A 72 -3.82 -2.00 -14.85
N ALA A 73 -3.80 -2.18 -13.54
CA ALA A 73 -2.56 -2.21 -12.76
C ALA A 73 -1.62 -3.32 -13.25
N GLN A 74 -2.15 -4.52 -13.56
CA GLN A 74 -1.37 -5.62 -14.13
C GLN A 74 -0.68 -5.23 -15.46
N THR A 75 -1.31 -4.42 -16.30
CA THR A 75 -0.70 -3.96 -17.56
C THR A 75 0.35 -2.88 -17.37
N GLN A 76 0.41 -2.24 -16.23
CA GLN A 76 1.29 -1.13 -15.91
C GLN A 76 2.38 -1.49 -14.88
N ILE A 77 2.36 -2.73 -14.35
CA ILE A 77 3.17 -3.13 -13.20
C ILE A 77 4.67 -2.90 -13.43
N ASP A 78 5.17 -3.21 -14.62
CA ASP A 78 6.59 -3.07 -14.99
C ASP A 78 7.05 -1.60 -15.09
N HIS A 79 6.11 -0.66 -15.05
CA HIS A 79 6.37 0.78 -15.17
C HIS A 79 6.10 1.54 -13.88
N LEU A 80 5.65 0.87 -12.82
CA LEU A 80 5.41 1.51 -11.53
C LEU A 80 6.74 1.86 -10.86
N PRO A 81 6.96 3.13 -10.48
CA PRO A 81 8.21 3.57 -9.87
C PRO A 81 8.26 3.15 -8.40
N VAL A 82 8.71 1.91 -8.13
CA VAL A 82 8.98 1.42 -6.77
C VAL A 82 10.16 2.20 -6.22
N ILE A 83 10.01 2.77 -5.03
CA ILE A 83 11.01 3.63 -4.38
C ILE A 83 11.40 3.16 -2.97
N GLY A 84 10.83 2.05 -2.52
CA GLY A 84 11.10 1.49 -1.20
C GLY A 84 10.10 0.42 -0.82
N SER A 85 10.15 0.02 0.43
CA SER A 85 9.20 -0.91 1.05
C SER A 85 8.87 -0.49 2.47
N ILE A 86 7.67 -0.88 2.95
CA ILE A 86 7.21 -0.68 4.33
C ILE A 86 6.80 -2.01 4.94
N ALA A 87 7.26 -2.28 6.16
CA ALA A 87 6.88 -3.47 6.93
C ALA A 87 6.38 -3.11 8.33
N ILE A 88 5.32 -3.79 8.78
CA ILE A 88 4.83 -3.77 10.16
C ILE A 88 4.71 -5.23 10.61
N PRO A 89 5.76 -5.82 11.23
CA PRO A 89 5.80 -7.25 11.53
C PRO A 89 4.68 -7.75 12.44
N ASN A 90 4.23 -6.92 13.39
CA ASN A 90 3.19 -7.31 14.35
C ASN A 90 1.81 -7.57 13.70
N VAL A 91 1.60 -7.11 12.47
CA VAL A 91 0.36 -7.30 11.71
C VAL A 91 0.62 -7.95 10.35
N ASP A 92 1.80 -8.55 10.17
CA ASP A 92 2.21 -9.27 8.96
C ASP A 92 2.04 -8.43 7.67
N MET A 93 2.29 -7.11 7.78
CA MET A 93 2.22 -6.19 6.64
C MET A 93 3.61 -5.98 6.05
N ASN A 94 3.74 -6.24 4.75
CA ASN A 94 4.92 -5.89 3.96
C ASN A 94 4.47 -5.50 2.54
N LEU A 95 4.79 -4.26 2.13
CA LEU A 95 4.29 -3.69 0.88
C LEU A 95 5.36 -2.86 0.18
N PRO A 96 5.41 -2.86 -1.17
CA PRO A 96 6.21 -1.91 -1.91
C PRO A 96 5.69 -0.49 -1.70
N ILE A 97 6.60 0.46 -1.62
CA ILE A 97 6.29 1.89 -1.69
C ILE A 97 6.52 2.35 -3.13
N ILE A 98 5.50 2.95 -3.71
CA ILE A 98 5.47 3.39 -5.10
C ILE A 98 5.27 4.90 -5.10
N LYS A 99 5.95 5.62 -5.99
CA LYS A 99 5.83 7.07 -6.08
C LYS A 99 4.46 7.48 -6.62
N GLY A 100 3.78 8.43 -5.91
CA GLY A 100 2.46 8.94 -6.25
C GLY A 100 1.28 8.13 -5.73
N VAL A 101 0.06 8.57 -6.03
CA VAL A 101 -1.22 8.01 -5.56
C VAL A 101 -2.13 7.57 -6.70
N GLY A 102 -1.59 7.36 -7.90
CA GLY A 102 -2.37 6.88 -9.03
C GLY A 102 -3.08 5.55 -8.76
N ASN A 103 -4.20 5.30 -9.45
CA ASN A 103 -5.03 4.10 -9.22
C ASN A 103 -4.24 2.78 -9.36
N ALA A 104 -3.27 2.69 -10.30
CA ALA A 104 -2.44 1.50 -10.45
C ALA A 104 -1.46 1.33 -9.26
N THR A 105 -0.87 2.42 -8.76
CA THR A 105 -0.02 2.45 -7.57
C THR A 105 -0.76 1.90 -6.35
N LEU A 106 -1.91 2.48 -6.04
CA LEU A 106 -2.68 2.11 -4.85
C LEU A 106 -3.31 0.71 -4.96
N ALA A 107 -3.46 0.17 -6.18
CA ALA A 107 -3.97 -1.17 -6.40
C ALA A 107 -3.00 -2.27 -5.93
N VAL A 108 -1.69 -1.98 -5.83
CA VAL A 108 -0.67 -3.00 -5.59
C VAL A 108 0.31 -2.67 -4.46
N GLY A 109 0.28 -1.45 -3.90
CA GLY A 109 1.22 -1.05 -2.84
C GLY A 109 0.78 0.19 -2.08
N ALA A 110 1.74 0.78 -1.35
CA ALA A 110 1.61 2.05 -0.67
C ALA A 110 2.08 3.19 -1.59
N GLY A 111 1.23 4.19 -1.81
CA GLY A 111 1.55 5.35 -2.63
C GLY A 111 2.05 6.53 -1.81
N THR A 112 3.06 7.26 -2.30
CA THR A 112 3.51 8.50 -1.66
C THR A 112 2.52 9.63 -1.89
N MET A 113 2.23 10.39 -0.82
CA MET A 113 1.19 11.42 -0.86
C MET A 113 1.73 12.82 -1.20
N LYS A 114 3.04 13.03 -1.15
CA LYS A 114 3.70 14.31 -1.49
C LYS A 114 4.87 14.06 -2.44
N ALA A 115 5.03 14.96 -3.43
CA ALA A 115 6.05 14.82 -4.47
C ALA A 115 7.50 14.91 -3.93
N ASN A 116 7.72 15.72 -2.90
CA ASN A 116 9.06 16.08 -2.41
C ASN A 116 9.37 15.53 -1.01
N GLN A 117 8.59 14.55 -0.53
CA GLN A 117 8.86 13.93 0.77
C GLN A 117 10.11 13.07 0.73
N LYS A 118 10.82 13.01 1.87
CA LYS A 118 12.05 12.22 2.03
C LYS A 118 11.97 11.37 3.28
N LEU A 119 12.45 10.14 3.21
CA LEU A 119 12.56 9.25 4.37
C LEU A 119 13.46 9.89 5.44
N GLY A 120 13.07 9.75 6.71
CA GLY A 120 13.80 10.31 7.83
C GLY A 120 13.74 11.84 7.96
N GLN A 121 12.84 12.53 7.22
CA GLN A 121 12.70 13.99 7.26
C GLN A 121 11.23 14.41 7.17
N GLY A 122 10.82 15.38 8.00
CA GLY A 122 9.46 15.92 7.99
C GLY A 122 8.40 14.83 8.17
N ASN A 123 7.29 14.94 7.47
CA ASN A 123 6.22 13.95 7.49
C ASN A 123 6.24 13.10 6.21
N TYR A 124 6.71 11.86 6.29
CA TYR A 124 6.65 10.91 5.19
C TYR A 124 5.25 10.29 5.16
N ALA A 125 4.44 10.66 4.17
CA ALA A 125 3.04 10.30 4.12
C ALA A 125 2.75 9.27 3.02
N LEU A 126 2.06 8.19 3.40
CA LEU A 126 1.70 7.08 2.50
C LEU A 126 0.19 6.83 2.54
N ALA A 127 -0.38 6.56 1.37
CA ALA A 127 -1.76 6.10 1.22
C ALA A 127 -1.81 4.66 0.72
N GLY A 128 -2.85 3.94 1.09
CA GLY A 128 -3.11 2.58 0.61
C GLY A 128 -4.59 2.21 0.72
N HIS A 129 -5.03 1.27 -0.10
CA HIS A 129 -6.41 0.78 -0.06
C HIS A 129 -6.69 -0.08 1.18
N TYR A 130 -7.96 -0.07 1.59
CA TYR A 130 -8.53 -0.89 2.64
C TYR A 130 -9.56 -1.87 2.09
N PHE A 131 -9.52 -3.11 2.58
CA PHE A 131 -10.51 -4.15 2.32
C PHE A 131 -10.97 -4.78 3.64
N GLU A 132 -12.27 -4.71 3.91
CA GLU A 132 -12.85 -5.06 5.22
C GLU A 132 -12.58 -6.51 5.67
N GLU A 133 -12.52 -7.45 4.73
CA GLU A 133 -12.45 -8.89 5.05
C GLU A 133 -11.08 -9.53 4.75
N LYS A 134 -10.04 -8.73 4.42
CA LYS A 134 -8.76 -9.26 3.96
C LYS A 134 -7.57 -8.48 4.51
N ASP A 135 -6.53 -9.22 4.89
CA ASP A 135 -5.25 -8.68 5.36
C ASP A 135 -4.33 -8.36 4.18
N ILE A 136 -4.80 -7.48 3.27
CA ILE A 136 -4.04 -7.01 2.10
C ILE A 136 -3.93 -5.49 2.10
N LEU A 137 -2.89 -4.97 1.46
CA LEU A 137 -2.56 -3.56 1.37
C LEU A 137 -2.54 -2.91 2.77
N PHE A 138 -3.33 -1.85 3.02
CA PHE A 138 -3.39 -1.17 4.32
C PHE A 138 -4.46 -1.72 5.27
N SER A 139 -5.12 -2.82 4.94
CA SER A 139 -6.12 -3.43 5.82
C SER A 139 -5.55 -3.90 7.16
N PRO A 140 -4.31 -4.47 7.24
CA PRO A 140 -3.69 -4.84 8.52
C PRO A 140 -3.51 -3.69 9.49
N LEU A 141 -3.49 -2.42 9.03
CA LEU A 141 -3.39 -1.23 9.90
C LEU A 141 -4.51 -1.16 10.94
N TYR A 142 -5.67 -1.76 10.67
CA TYR A 142 -6.76 -1.85 11.64
C TYR A 142 -6.43 -2.71 12.85
N GLN A 143 -5.47 -3.64 12.72
CA GLN A 143 -5.01 -4.52 13.80
C GLN A 143 -3.76 -3.95 14.50
N ALA A 144 -3.05 -3.00 13.89
CA ALA A 144 -1.87 -2.38 14.47
C ALA A 144 -2.20 -1.63 15.77
N ASN A 145 -1.30 -1.66 16.74
CA ASN A 145 -1.46 -1.06 18.05
C ASN A 145 -0.44 0.05 18.30
N ILE A 146 -0.78 1.00 19.17
CA ILE A 146 0.17 2.00 19.64
C ILE A 146 1.36 1.29 20.27
N GLY A 147 2.56 1.67 19.85
CA GLY A 147 3.82 1.06 20.27
C GLY A 147 4.41 0.07 19.25
N ASP A 148 3.66 -0.35 18.23
CA ASP A 148 4.18 -1.21 17.17
C ASP A 148 5.29 -0.50 16.39
N ALA A 149 6.33 -1.26 16.03
CA ALA A 149 7.39 -0.79 15.16
C ALA A 149 6.95 -0.85 13.69
N ILE A 150 7.29 0.19 12.96
CA ILE A 150 7.08 0.32 11.52
C ILE A 150 8.45 0.56 10.89
N TYR A 151 8.80 -0.25 9.92
CA TYR A 151 10.08 -0.17 9.22
C TYR A 151 9.84 0.24 7.77
N VAL A 152 10.64 1.22 7.32
CA VAL A 152 10.63 1.64 5.91
C VAL A 152 12.06 1.54 5.39
N THR A 153 12.25 1.07 4.16
CA THR A 153 13.57 0.98 3.54
C THR A 153 13.59 1.57 2.12
N ASP A 154 14.73 2.15 1.77
CA ASP A 154 15.15 2.50 0.40
C ASP A 154 16.23 1.56 -0.13
N LEU A 155 16.41 0.38 0.51
CA LEU A 155 17.48 -0.60 0.30
C LEU A 155 18.90 -0.11 0.62
N THR A 156 19.07 1.15 1.00
CA THR A 156 20.32 1.67 1.57
C THR A 156 20.24 1.64 3.09
N ASN A 157 19.13 2.15 3.63
CA ASN A 157 18.90 2.27 5.06
C ASN A 157 17.53 1.71 5.44
N ILE A 158 17.42 1.34 6.71
CA ILE A 158 16.15 1.15 7.39
C ILE A 158 15.86 2.37 8.24
N TYR A 159 14.63 2.83 8.15
CA TYR A 159 14.06 3.92 8.95
C TYR A 159 13.02 3.31 9.88
N GLU A 160 13.33 3.27 11.18
CA GLU A 160 12.43 2.76 12.20
C GLU A 160 11.55 3.88 12.73
N TYR A 161 10.24 3.61 12.77
CA TYR A 161 9.24 4.46 13.38
C TYR A 161 8.45 3.67 14.41
N LYS A 162 7.91 4.35 15.42
CA LYS A 162 7.03 3.78 16.44
C LYS A 162 5.65 4.37 16.34
N LEU A 163 4.62 3.55 16.20
CA LEU A 163 3.23 3.98 16.13
C LEU A 163 2.82 4.69 17.42
N THR A 164 2.44 5.95 17.33
CA THR A 164 2.09 6.81 18.47
C THR A 164 0.64 7.26 18.48
N THR A 165 0.01 7.35 17.30
CA THR A 165 -1.40 7.75 17.20
C THR A 165 -2.13 6.93 16.14
N LYS A 166 -3.35 6.50 16.48
CA LYS A 166 -4.28 5.83 15.57
C LYS A 166 -5.67 6.39 15.78
N LYS A 167 -6.25 7.00 14.74
CA LYS A 167 -7.56 7.66 14.85
C LYS A 167 -8.33 7.66 13.53
N ILE A 168 -9.65 7.75 13.64
CA ILE A 168 -10.53 7.99 12.50
C ILE A 168 -10.70 9.52 12.35
N ILE A 169 -10.48 10.02 11.15
CA ILE A 169 -10.55 11.45 10.81
C ILE A 169 -11.51 11.68 9.65
N ALA A 170 -11.93 12.92 9.42
CA ALA A 170 -12.69 13.27 8.23
C ALA A 170 -11.83 13.13 6.96
N ALA A 171 -12.45 12.82 5.83
CA ALA A 171 -11.73 12.74 4.55
C ALA A 171 -11.14 14.10 4.11
N THR A 172 -11.68 15.19 4.65
CA THR A 172 -11.24 16.58 4.42
C THR A 172 -10.08 17.02 5.32
N ASP A 173 -9.66 16.20 6.29
CA ASP A 173 -8.56 16.55 7.22
C ASP A 173 -7.20 16.32 6.55
N VAL A 174 -6.96 16.97 5.40
CA VAL A 174 -5.74 16.80 4.59
C VAL A 174 -4.48 17.30 5.28
N TYR A 175 -4.60 18.20 6.25
CA TYR A 175 -3.47 18.76 7.00
C TYR A 175 -2.63 17.71 7.76
N VAL A 176 -3.17 16.50 7.95
CA VAL A 176 -2.46 15.42 8.66
C VAL A 176 -1.19 14.94 7.93
N ILE A 177 -1.06 15.26 6.65
CA ILE A 177 0.14 14.93 5.87
C ILE A 177 1.16 16.08 5.80
N ASP A 178 0.84 17.25 6.35
CA ASP A 178 1.73 18.39 6.34
C ASP A 178 2.96 18.14 7.25
N ASP A 179 4.06 18.82 6.92
CA ASP A 179 5.26 18.78 7.74
C ASP A 179 5.03 19.59 9.03
N ILE A 180 5.47 19.04 10.14
CA ILE A 180 5.46 19.72 11.45
C ILE A 180 6.88 20.14 11.78
N PRO A 181 7.13 21.43 12.09
CA PRO A 181 8.47 21.92 12.40
C PRO A 181 9.17 21.09 13.48
N ASN A 182 10.39 20.68 13.22
CA ASN A 182 11.25 19.89 14.11
C ASN A 182 10.73 18.47 14.44
N GLU A 183 9.76 17.96 13.68
CA GLU A 183 9.31 16.58 13.81
C GLU A 183 9.69 15.75 12.57
N THR A 184 10.06 14.50 12.81
CA THR A 184 10.26 13.47 11.78
C THR A 184 9.24 12.38 12.07
N ILE A 185 8.28 12.24 11.17
CA ILE A 185 7.13 11.36 11.37
C ILE A 185 6.79 10.60 10.09
N LEU A 186 6.09 9.49 10.26
CA LEU A 186 5.45 8.72 9.21
C LEU A 186 3.94 8.79 9.40
N THR A 187 3.21 9.15 8.34
CA THR A 187 1.74 9.16 8.34
C THR A 187 1.23 8.12 7.35
N LEU A 188 0.36 7.21 7.82
CA LEU A 188 -0.30 6.21 6.98
C LEU A 188 -1.80 6.49 6.91
N ILE A 189 -2.35 6.60 5.70
CA ILE A 189 -3.75 6.95 5.47
C ILE A 189 -4.44 5.83 4.67
N THR A 190 -5.58 5.38 5.16
CA THR A 190 -6.45 4.47 4.42
C THR A 190 -7.93 4.79 4.64
N CYS A 191 -8.81 4.14 3.88
CA CYS A 191 -10.25 4.36 3.99
C CYS A 191 -10.82 3.82 5.31
N ALA A 192 -11.85 4.51 5.81
CA ALA A 192 -12.67 4.10 6.94
C ALA A 192 -14.14 4.45 6.65
N ASP A 193 -15.07 3.81 7.38
CA ASP A 193 -16.53 4.04 7.27
C ASP A 193 -17.01 4.04 5.80
N ASN A 194 -16.74 2.96 5.07
CA ASN A 194 -17.08 2.80 3.65
C ASN A 194 -16.57 3.97 2.76
N GLY A 195 -15.39 4.50 3.09
CA GLY A 195 -14.74 5.56 2.33
C GLY A 195 -15.16 6.98 2.71
N THR A 196 -16.11 7.17 3.63
CA THR A 196 -16.56 8.50 4.08
C THR A 196 -15.55 9.18 5.02
N LYS A 197 -14.74 8.37 5.70
CA LYS A 197 -13.68 8.79 6.62
C LYS A 197 -12.34 8.16 6.26
N ARG A 198 -11.31 8.50 7.03
CA ARG A 198 -9.97 7.92 6.91
C ARG A 198 -9.49 7.37 8.25
N LEU A 199 -8.85 6.20 8.22
CA LEU A 199 -7.96 5.79 9.30
C LEU A 199 -6.62 6.50 9.08
N SER A 200 -6.20 7.27 10.08
CA SER A 200 -4.91 7.94 10.13
C SER A 200 -4.06 7.33 11.23
N ILE A 201 -2.89 6.86 10.85
CA ILE A 201 -1.84 6.41 11.75
C ILE A 201 -0.70 7.39 11.66
N ARG A 202 -0.21 7.84 12.81
CA ARG A 202 1.04 8.57 12.93
C ARG A 202 2.04 7.71 13.70
N ALA A 203 3.27 7.67 13.20
CA ALA A 203 4.40 7.06 13.89
C ALA A 203 5.57 8.05 13.97
N ASP A 204 6.19 8.13 15.13
CA ASP A 204 7.32 9.03 15.39
C ASP A 204 8.62 8.28 15.04
N PHE A 205 9.56 8.98 14.44
CA PHE A 205 10.87 8.45 14.06
C PHE A 205 11.66 8.01 15.30
N VAL A 206 12.29 6.83 15.21
CA VAL A 206 13.12 6.27 16.28
C VAL A 206 14.59 6.39 15.90
N GLU A 207 14.98 5.73 14.82
CA GLU A 207 16.35 5.71 14.34
C GLU A 207 16.44 5.33 12.86
N GLN A 208 17.64 5.53 12.30
CA GLN A 208 18.02 5.09 10.97
C GLN A 208 19.33 4.34 11.05
N TYR A 209 19.44 3.22 10.36
CA TYR A 209 20.65 2.43 10.26
C TYR A 209 20.78 1.76 8.88
N PRO A 210 22.01 1.42 8.43
CA PRO A 210 22.23 0.73 7.17
C PRO A 210 21.49 -0.62 7.11
N LEU A 211 20.99 -1.01 5.95
CA LEU A 211 20.23 -2.25 5.76
C LEU A 211 21.03 -3.49 6.15
N ASP A 212 22.35 -3.51 5.89
CA ASP A 212 23.26 -4.60 6.25
C ASP A 212 23.48 -4.75 7.77
N HIS A 213 23.11 -3.76 8.57
CA HIS A 213 23.10 -3.82 10.03
C HIS A 213 21.75 -4.28 10.61
N ALA A 214 20.75 -4.53 9.77
CA ALA A 214 19.43 -4.95 10.23
C ALA A 214 19.45 -6.37 10.82
N PRO A 215 18.60 -6.67 11.82
CA PRO A 215 18.37 -8.04 12.25
C PRO A 215 17.96 -8.93 11.08
N ALA A 216 18.50 -10.15 10.97
CA ALA A 216 18.29 -11.06 9.84
C ALA A 216 16.79 -11.23 9.48
N LYS A 217 15.92 -11.40 10.48
CA LYS A 217 14.46 -11.51 10.27
C LYS A 217 13.84 -10.27 9.60
N LEU A 218 14.43 -9.10 9.83
CA LEU A 218 13.93 -7.85 9.23
C LEU A 218 14.51 -7.65 7.82
N SER A 219 15.81 -7.96 7.63
CA SER A 219 16.42 -7.90 6.29
C SER A 219 15.83 -8.91 5.31
N GLU A 220 15.36 -10.07 5.78
CA GLU A 220 14.63 -11.05 4.97
C GLU A 220 13.23 -10.58 4.55
N ALA A 221 12.69 -9.55 5.22
CA ALA A 221 11.39 -8.99 4.89
C ALA A 221 11.47 -8.00 3.72
N PHE A 222 12.65 -7.50 3.38
CA PHE A 222 12.92 -6.52 2.32
C PHE A 222 13.78 -7.09 1.20
#